data_d7d55942336d710ac7027273f7e7ca90
#
_entry.id   d7d55942336d710ac7027273f7e7ca90
#
_cell.length_a   1.000
_cell.length_b   1.000
_cell.length_c   1.000
_cell.angle_alpha   90.00
_cell.angle_beta   90.00
_cell.angle_gamma   90.00
#
_symmetry.space_group_name_H-M   'P 1'
#
loop_
_entity.id
_entity.type
_entity.pdbx_description
1 polymer ?
#
loop_
_entity_poly.entity_id
_entity_poly.type
_entity_poly.pdbx_seq_one_letter_code
_entity_poly.pdbx_strand_id
1 'polypeptide(L)'
;MDLKTLISSHQIKTFCQSHHIRRLSFFGSVVRDDFGPQSDIDVLVEFDAGHTPGYDFFLMEAELSQLLGGKVDLQTLNFLSPEIRPAVLLEAVPVYEQA
;
A
#
# COMPACT_ATOMS: atom_id res chain seq x y z
N MET A 1 2.27 -6.90 -14.98
CA MET A 1 2.38 -5.42 -14.89
C MET A 1 3.64 -5.07 -14.11
N ASP A 2 4.42 -4.14 -14.64
CA ASP A 2 5.64 -3.71 -13.96
C ASP A 2 5.28 -2.71 -12.87
N LEU A 3 5.63 -3.01 -11.62
CA LEU A 3 5.37 -2.12 -10.49
C LEU A 3 6.02 -0.74 -10.66
N LYS A 4 7.14 -0.68 -11.36
CA LYS A 4 7.83 0.58 -11.61
C LYS A 4 7.04 1.52 -12.52
N THR A 5 6.17 1.01 -13.36
CA THR A 5 5.33 1.83 -14.24
C THR A 5 4.10 2.38 -13.54
N LEU A 6 3.71 1.78 -12.40
CA LEU A 6 2.57 2.26 -11.60
C LEU A 6 2.92 3.49 -10.77
N ILE A 7 4.20 3.71 -10.50
CA ILE A 7 4.62 4.60 -9.43
C ILE A 7 5.62 5.62 -9.93
N SER A 8 5.32 6.91 -9.72
CA SER A 8 6.36 7.92 -9.64
C SER A 8 6.96 7.83 -8.23
N SER A 9 8.25 7.45 -8.12
CA SER A 9 8.92 7.31 -6.82
C SER A 9 8.84 8.59 -6.00
N HIS A 10 8.90 9.75 -6.65
CA HIS A 10 8.79 11.03 -5.97
C HIS A 10 7.40 11.25 -5.37
N GLN A 11 6.35 10.92 -6.10
CA GLN A 11 4.97 11.07 -5.63
C GLN A 11 4.67 10.13 -4.46
N ILE A 12 5.16 8.90 -4.53
CA ILE A 12 5.00 7.93 -3.45
C ILE A 12 5.76 8.39 -2.20
N LYS A 13 6.98 8.86 -2.36
CA LYS A 13 7.77 9.38 -1.24
C LYS A 13 7.07 10.55 -0.56
N THR A 14 6.57 11.51 -1.34
CA THR A 14 5.85 12.67 -0.82
C THR A 14 4.58 12.24 -0.08
N PHE A 15 3.81 11.34 -0.67
CA PHE A 15 2.62 10.79 -0.04
C PHE A 15 2.94 10.16 1.32
N CYS A 16 3.96 9.29 1.36
CA CYS A 16 4.33 8.59 2.57
C CYS A 16 4.83 9.55 3.66
N GLN A 17 5.63 10.54 3.28
CA GLN A 17 6.15 11.53 4.24
C GLN A 17 5.02 12.39 4.80
N SER A 18 4.05 12.77 3.96
CA SER A 18 2.91 13.60 4.40
C SER A 18 2.01 12.88 5.39
N HIS A 19 1.96 11.55 5.33
CA HIS A 19 1.05 10.75 6.15
C HIS A 19 1.76 9.95 7.24
N HIS A 20 3.03 10.25 7.51
CA HIS A 20 3.83 9.56 8.54
C HIS A 20 3.88 8.07 8.34
N ILE A 21 4.01 7.64 7.09
CA ILE A 21 4.13 6.24 6.72
C ILE A 21 5.59 5.80 6.86
N ARG A 22 5.81 4.71 7.58
CA ARG A 22 7.13 4.13 7.74
C ARG A 22 7.48 3.17 6.61
N ARG A 23 6.50 2.39 6.15
CA ARG A 23 6.68 1.43 5.06
C ARG A 23 5.38 1.31 4.27
N LEU A 24 5.53 1.26 2.96
CA LEU A 24 4.42 1.01 2.04
C LEU A 24 4.82 -0.14 1.12
N SER A 25 3.98 -1.18 1.05
CA SER A 25 4.28 -2.38 0.28
C SER A 25 3.09 -2.77 -0.58
N PHE A 26 3.36 -3.38 -1.74
CA PHE A 26 2.33 -4.02 -2.54
C PHE A 26 2.28 -5.50 -2.21
N PHE A 27 1.08 -6.07 -2.26
CA PHE A 27 0.89 -7.51 -2.11
C PHE A 27 -0.33 -7.94 -2.95
N GLY A 28 -0.67 -9.22 -2.91
CA GLY A 28 -1.81 -9.74 -3.64
C GLY A 28 -1.57 -9.81 -5.15
N SER A 29 -2.64 -9.68 -5.93
CA SER A 29 -2.58 -9.93 -7.38
C SER A 29 -1.62 -9.01 -8.13
N VAL A 30 -1.38 -7.80 -7.63
CA VAL A 30 -0.48 -6.85 -8.30
C VAL A 30 0.99 -7.32 -8.30
N VAL A 31 1.38 -8.14 -7.31
CA VAL A 31 2.74 -8.71 -7.24
C VAL A 31 2.79 -10.13 -7.78
N ARG A 32 1.65 -10.72 -8.13
CA ARG A 32 1.53 -12.01 -8.81
C ARG A 32 1.20 -11.77 -10.28
N ASP A 33 1.25 -12.82 -11.08
CA ASP A 33 0.99 -12.72 -12.52
C ASP A 33 -0.51 -12.69 -12.85
N ASP A 34 -1.38 -12.67 -11.85
CA ASP A 34 -2.83 -12.73 -12.03
C ASP A 34 -3.53 -11.37 -11.92
N PHE A 35 -2.77 -10.26 -11.92
CA PHE A 35 -3.35 -8.91 -11.90
C PHE A 35 -3.98 -8.58 -13.26
N GLY A 36 -5.22 -8.09 -13.23
CA GLY A 36 -5.96 -7.72 -14.42
C GLY A 36 -6.72 -6.41 -14.24
N PRO A 37 -7.46 -5.96 -15.27
CA PRO A 37 -8.16 -4.67 -15.23
C PRO A 37 -9.21 -4.54 -14.14
N GLN A 38 -9.73 -5.68 -13.66
CA GLN A 38 -10.74 -5.72 -12.60
C GLN A 38 -10.13 -5.90 -11.21
N SER A 39 -8.83 -6.08 -11.12
CA SER A 39 -8.17 -6.34 -9.85
C SER A 39 -7.92 -5.05 -9.08
N ASP A 40 -8.13 -5.11 -7.75
CA ASP A 40 -7.74 -4.02 -6.87
C ASP A 40 -6.23 -4.09 -6.61
N ILE A 41 -5.64 -2.94 -6.32
CA ILE A 41 -4.23 -2.86 -5.95
C ILE A 41 -4.14 -2.99 -4.43
N ASP A 42 -3.69 -4.15 -3.95
CA ASP A 42 -3.57 -4.41 -2.52
C ASP A 42 -2.30 -3.75 -1.98
N VAL A 43 -2.47 -2.88 -0.98
CA VAL A 43 -1.37 -2.10 -0.40
C VAL A 43 -1.37 -2.30 1.10
N LEU A 44 -0.21 -2.66 1.64
CA LEU A 44 0.02 -2.78 3.08
C LEU A 44 0.77 -1.54 3.54
N VAL A 45 0.20 -0.82 4.51
CA VAL A 45 0.81 0.38 5.07
C VAL A 45 1.16 0.17 6.53
N GLU A 46 2.36 0.67 6.91
CA GLU A 46 2.81 0.70 8.29
C GLU A 46 3.13 2.15 8.64
N PHE A 47 2.57 2.63 9.76
CA PHE A 47 2.74 4.02 10.19
C PHE A 47 3.83 4.15 11.24
N ASP A 48 4.39 5.36 11.36
CA ASP A 48 5.25 5.71 12.50
C ASP A 48 4.45 5.57 13.79
N ALA A 49 5.16 5.24 14.87
CA ALA A 49 4.52 5.07 16.18
C ALA A 49 3.75 6.34 16.57
N GLY A 50 2.50 6.17 16.98
CA GLY A 50 1.63 7.27 17.39
C GLY A 50 0.96 8.02 16.24
N HIS A 51 1.16 7.61 14.99
CA HIS A 51 0.63 8.30 13.83
C HIS A 51 -0.40 7.50 13.04
N THR A 52 -0.98 6.46 13.64
CA THR A 52 -2.05 5.70 12.99
C THR A 52 -3.27 6.59 12.82
N PRO A 53 -3.74 6.83 11.58
CA PRO A 53 -4.86 7.73 11.36
C PRO A 53 -6.20 7.10 11.73
N GLY A 54 -7.19 7.96 11.99
CA GLY A 54 -8.59 7.54 12.12
C GLY A 54 -9.28 7.59 10.75
N TYR A 55 -10.28 8.47 10.63
CA TYR A 55 -11.04 8.60 9.37
C TYR A 55 -10.19 8.99 8.18
N ASP A 56 -9.07 9.65 8.38
CA ASP A 56 -8.16 10.04 7.30
C ASP A 56 -7.65 8.84 6.52
N PHE A 57 -7.70 7.64 7.11
CA PHE A 57 -7.30 6.41 6.44
C PHE A 57 -8.04 6.20 5.11
N PHE A 58 -9.35 6.48 5.11
CA PHE A 58 -10.16 6.34 3.88
C PHE A 58 -9.80 7.41 2.84
N LEU A 59 -9.48 8.61 3.29
CA LEU A 59 -9.02 9.68 2.39
C LEU A 59 -7.66 9.33 1.78
N MET A 60 -6.78 8.71 2.55
CA MET A 60 -5.48 8.23 2.06
C MET A 60 -5.66 7.16 0.98
N GLU A 61 -6.60 6.25 1.16
CA GLU A 61 -6.89 5.22 0.17
C GLU A 61 -7.34 5.84 -1.16
N ALA A 62 -8.22 6.83 -1.11
CA ALA A 62 -8.70 7.54 -2.29
C ALA A 62 -7.56 8.31 -2.97
N GLU A 63 -6.73 8.99 -2.20
CA GLU A 63 -5.59 9.74 -2.72
C GLU A 63 -4.58 8.81 -3.42
N LEU A 64 -4.27 7.69 -2.78
CA LEU A 64 -3.33 6.72 -3.35
C LEU A 64 -3.91 6.07 -4.62
N SER A 65 -5.22 5.84 -4.65
CA SER A 65 -5.89 5.34 -5.86
C SER A 65 -5.71 6.30 -7.03
N GLN A 66 -5.80 7.60 -6.78
CA GLN A 66 -5.56 8.60 -7.82
C GLN A 66 -4.11 8.61 -8.28
N LEU A 67 -3.16 8.49 -7.35
CA LEU A 67 -1.73 8.47 -7.68
C LEU A 67 -1.36 7.26 -8.52
N LEU A 68 -1.96 6.10 -8.23
CA LEU A 68 -1.63 4.85 -8.91
C LEU A 68 -2.48 4.60 -10.15
N GLY A 69 -3.54 5.39 -10.36
CA GLY A 69 -4.41 5.23 -11.51
C GLY A 69 -5.28 4.00 -11.48
N GLY A 70 -5.57 3.46 -10.30
CA GLY A 70 -6.41 2.29 -10.13
C GLY A 70 -6.94 2.20 -8.70
N LYS A 71 -7.93 1.34 -8.50
CA LYS A 71 -8.55 1.19 -7.18
C LYS A 71 -7.57 0.53 -6.21
N VAL A 72 -7.28 1.20 -5.12
CA VAL A 72 -6.42 0.71 -4.06
C VAL A 72 -7.25 0.13 -2.92
N ASP A 73 -6.84 -1.04 -2.44
CA ASP A 73 -7.34 -1.64 -1.20
C ASP A 73 -6.24 -1.47 -0.15
N LEU A 74 -6.39 -0.47 0.71
CA LEU A 74 -5.38 -0.11 1.70
C LEU A 74 -5.61 -0.89 2.99
N GLN A 75 -4.59 -1.60 3.44
CA GLN A 75 -4.65 -2.46 4.62
C GLN A 75 -3.53 -2.16 5.59
N THR A 76 -3.81 -2.37 6.88
CA THR A 76 -2.77 -2.48 7.91
C THR A 76 -2.73 -3.91 8.40
N LEU A 77 -1.65 -4.30 9.10
CA LEU A 77 -1.58 -5.65 9.67
C LEU A 77 -2.75 -5.93 10.63
N ASN A 78 -3.21 -4.91 11.36
CA ASN A 78 -4.32 -5.08 12.31
C ASN A 78 -5.67 -5.30 11.63
N PHE A 79 -5.84 -4.86 10.38
CA PHE A 79 -7.07 -5.09 9.61
C PHE A 79 -7.10 -6.48 9.00
N LEU A 80 -5.94 -7.10 8.81
CA LEU A 80 -5.84 -8.45 8.27
C LEU A 80 -6.07 -9.46 9.38
N SER A 81 -6.77 -10.57 9.07
CA SER A 81 -6.92 -11.63 10.06
C SER A 81 -5.55 -12.23 10.39
N PRO A 82 -5.33 -12.66 11.67
CA PRO A 82 -4.02 -13.17 12.07
C PRO A 82 -3.51 -14.33 11.24
N GLU A 83 -4.43 -15.15 10.71
CA GLU A 83 -4.08 -16.33 9.92
C GLU A 83 -3.38 -15.99 8.61
N ILE A 84 -3.71 -14.84 7.99
CA ILE A 84 -3.15 -14.47 6.69
C ILE A 84 -1.96 -13.53 6.78
N ARG A 85 -1.70 -12.95 7.97
CA ARG A 85 -0.59 -11.98 8.14
C ARG A 85 0.76 -12.52 7.71
N PRO A 86 1.17 -13.74 8.11
CA PRO A 86 2.47 -14.26 7.69
C PRO A 86 2.59 -14.40 6.18
N ALA A 87 1.53 -14.87 5.50
CA ALA A 87 1.54 -15.02 4.06
C ALA A 87 1.66 -13.66 3.36
N VAL A 88 0.93 -12.65 3.84
CA VAL A 88 1.00 -11.30 3.28
C VAL A 88 2.39 -10.71 3.45
N LEU A 89 3.01 -10.87 4.62
CA LEU A 89 4.35 -10.36 4.88
C LEU A 89 5.40 -11.01 3.98
N LEU A 90 5.25 -12.31 3.70
CA LEU A 90 6.17 -13.01 2.79
C LEU A 90 6.01 -12.54 1.34
N GLU A 91 4.78 -12.21 0.93
CA GLU A 91 4.48 -11.79 -0.43
C GLU A 91 4.78 -10.31 -0.67
N ALA A 92 4.72 -9.48 0.36
CA ALA A 92 4.77 -8.03 0.24
C ALA A 92 6.08 -7.55 -0.38
N VAL A 93 5.95 -6.63 -1.35
CA VAL A 93 7.08 -5.99 -2.02
C VAL A 93 7.11 -4.53 -1.59
N PRO A 94 8.09 -4.13 -0.75
CA PRO A 94 8.18 -2.73 -0.32
C PRO A 94 8.48 -1.80 -1.49
N VAL A 95 7.74 -0.69 -1.57
CA VAL A 95 7.97 0.37 -2.56
C VAL A 95 8.40 1.67 -1.90
N TYR A 96 8.27 1.74 -0.58
CA TYR A 96 8.78 2.85 0.23
C TYR A 96 9.15 2.32 1.61
N GLU A 97 10.32 2.70 2.09
CA GLU A 97 10.75 2.45 3.48
C GLU A 97 11.42 3.72 3.99
N GLN A 98 11.05 4.11 5.21
CA GLN A 98 11.67 5.26 5.87
C GLN A 98 13.11 4.90 6.24
N ALA A 99 14.00 5.83 5.97
CA ALA A 99 15.43 5.66 6.30
C ALA A 99 15.66 5.71 7.82
#